data_d4cf4f59a95fde24851dcb88ac289862
#
_entry.id   d4cf4f59a95fde24851dcb88ac289862
#
_cell.length_a   1.000
_cell.length_b   1.000
_cell.length_c   1.000
_cell.angle_alpha   90.00
_cell.angle_beta   90.00
_cell.angle_gamma   90.00
#
_symmetry.space_group_name_H-M   'P 1'
#
loop_
_entity.id
_entity.type
_entity.pdbx_description
1 polymer ?
#
loop_
_entity_poly.entity_id
_entity_poly.type
_entity_poly.pdbx_seq_one_letter_code
_entity_poly.pdbx_strand_id
1 'polypeptide(L)'
;RTVVFLKGCNQVCLWCHNPESLLPAPQVLRKDSLCTRCGRCEEVCPHGAVFHNDAGFLTDHTKCVRCGHCIDLCPSDALMLVGYDKTVEEVVKLVCKDRDFYQRTGGGVTFSGGEPAVQSEFLLQCLEACREQGIQTAIETNGNYPLELTARLSPLLDYVMVDVKHTD
;
A
#
# COMPACT_ATOMS: atom_id res chain seq x y z
N ARG A 1 -4.64 5.90 16.22
CA ARG A 1 -3.54 5.10 15.66
C ARG A 1 -3.22 5.59 14.26
N THR A 2 -1.96 5.55 13.89
CA THR A 2 -1.52 5.76 12.50
C THR A 2 -1.58 4.43 11.77
N VAL A 3 -2.12 4.41 10.54
CA VAL A 3 -2.18 3.21 9.71
C VAL A 3 -1.16 3.34 8.59
N VAL A 4 -0.28 2.34 8.46
CA VAL A 4 0.69 2.20 7.37
C VAL A 4 0.20 1.12 6.44
N PHE A 5 -0.18 1.52 5.22
CA PHE A 5 -0.65 0.59 4.19
C PHE A 5 0.54 0.07 3.37
N LEU A 6 0.82 -1.23 3.46
CA LEU A 6 1.81 -1.91 2.62
C LEU A 6 1.16 -2.43 1.35
N LYS A 7 1.87 -2.34 0.22
CA LYS A 7 1.42 -2.89 -1.06
C LYS A 7 1.81 -4.37 -1.17
N GLY A 8 1.04 -5.09 -1.97
CA GLY A 8 1.15 -6.53 -2.15
C GLY A 8 0.09 -7.28 -1.33
N CYS A 9 -0.63 -8.17 -2.00
CA CYS A 9 -1.57 -9.09 -1.36
C CYS A 9 -1.45 -10.47 -2.00
N ASN A 10 -1.58 -11.51 -1.20
CA ASN A 10 -1.60 -12.91 -1.66
C ASN A 10 -3.01 -13.42 -1.94
N GLN A 11 -4.03 -12.54 -1.86
CA GLN A 11 -5.42 -12.84 -2.19
C GLN A 11 -5.97 -11.86 -3.22
N VAL A 12 -7.00 -12.31 -3.98
CA VAL A 12 -7.74 -11.50 -4.96
C VAL A 12 -9.22 -11.59 -4.63
N CYS A 13 -9.63 -10.88 -3.58
CA CYS A 13 -11.03 -10.87 -3.14
C CYS A 13 -11.88 -10.07 -4.14
N LEU A 14 -13.03 -10.59 -4.55
CA LEU A 14 -13.97 -9.88 -5.45
C LEU A 14 -14.52 -8.59 -4.82
N TRP A 15 -14.54 -8.50 -3.51
CA TRP A 15 -14.98 -7.33 -2.74
C TRP A 15 -13.82 -6.54 -2.14
N CYS A 16 -12.63 -6.60 -2.73
CA CYS A 16 -11.46 -5.91 -2.19
C CYS A 16 -11.73 -4.41 -2.07
N HIS A 17 -11.54 -3.88 -0.85
CA HIS A 17 -11.74 -2.45 -0.59
C HIS A 17 -10.56 -1.59 -1.04
N ASN A 18 -9.35 -2.18 -1.09
CA ASN A 18 -8.10 -1.51 -1.48
C ASN A 18 -7.42 -2.21 -2.66
N PRO A 19 -8.07 -2.28 -3.86
CA PRO A 19 -7.52 -3.02 -5.00
C PRO A 19 -6.19 -2.46 -5.50
N GLU A 20 -5.89 -1.20 -5.19
CA GLU A 20 -4.60 -0.56 -5.46
C GLU A 20 -3.44 -1.16 -4.67
N SER A 21 -3.74 -1.92 -3.61
CA SER A 21 -2.74 -2.60 -2.79
C SER A 21 -2.42 -4.02 -3.25
N LEU A 22 -3.08 -4.54 -4.28
CA LEU A 22 -2.88 -5.94 -4.74
C LEU A 22 -1.46 -6.18 -5.26
N LEU A 23 -0.94 -5.29 -6.10
CA LEU A 23 0.41 -5.42 -6.62
C LEU A 23 1.43 -4.76 -5.68
N PRO A 24 2.60 -5.38 -5.44
CA PRO A 24 3.59 -4.85 -4.51
C PRO A 24 4.28 -3.59 -5.02
N ALA A 25 4.50 -3.47 -6.34
CA ALA A 25 5.17 -2.32 -6.92
C ALA A 25 4.28 -1.07 -6.95
N PRO A 26 4.85 0.14 -6.86
CA PRO A 26 4.13 1.38 -7.15
C PRO A 26 3.50 1.35 -8.54
N GLN A 27 2.34 1.99 -8.70
CA GLN A 27 1.55 1.96 -9.94
C GLN A 27 0.98 3.34 -10.26
N VAL A 28 0.87 3.63 -11.56
CA VAL A 28 0.06 4.75 -12.02
C VAL A 28 -1.38 4.26 -12.15
N LEU A 29 -2.26 4.83 -11.36
CA LEU A 29 -3.69 4.54 -11.40
C LEU A 29 -4.48 5.73 -11.93
N ARG A 30 -5.68 5.45 -12.46
CA ARG A 30 -6.61 6.45 -12.98
C ARG A 30 -7.91 6.43 -12.18
N LYS A 31 -8.37 7.62 -11.81
CA LYS A 31 -9.73 7.85 -11.31
C LYS A 31 -10.64 8.11 -12.51
N ASP A 32 -11.45 7.14 -12.89
CA ASP A 32 -12.33 7.24 -14.06
C ASP A 32 -13.35 8.37 -13.94
N SER A 33 -13.79 8.69 -12.72
CA SER A 33 -14.71 9.80 -12.45
C SER A 33 -14.12 11.19 -12.76
N LEU A 34 -12.79 11.33 -12.80
CA LEU A 34 -12.10 12.57 -13.15
C LEU A 34 -11.61 12.58 -14.59
N CYS A 35 -11.56 11.43 -15.26
CA CYS A 35 -10.98 11.31 -16.58
C CYS A 35 -11.88 11.92 -17.65
N THR A 36 -11.39 12.97 -18.33
CA THR A 36 -12.07 13.65 -19.45
C THR A 36 -11.87 12.94 -20.79
N ARG A 37 -11.12 11.84 -20.83
CA ARG A 37 -10.80 11.06 -22.02
C ARG A 37 -10.08 11.86 -23.12
N CYS A 38 -9.27 12.85 -22.75
CA CYS A 38 -8.59 13.75 -23.69
C CYS A 38 -7.43 13.12 -24.48
N GLY A 39 -6.96 11.91 -24.14
CA GLY A 39 -5.89 11.18 -24.84
C GLY A 39 -4.46 11.59 -24.50
N ARG A 40 -4.22 12.72 -23.85
CA ARG A 40 -2.86 13.26 -23.59
C ARG A 40 -1.92 12.26 -22.91
N CYS A 41 -2.43 11.44 -21.97
CA CYS A 41 -1.61 10.48 -21.25
C CYS A 41 -1.04 9.37 -22.16
N GLU A 42 -1.75 9.00 -23.25
CA GLU A 42 -1.26 8.08 -24.27
C GLU A 42 -0.23 8.76 -25.15
N GLU A 43 -0.50 9.98 -25.64
CA GLU A 43 0.39 10.74 -26.52
C GLU A 43 1.75 11.02 -25.86
N VAL A 44 1.78 11.33 -24.56
CA VAL A 44 3.02 11.72 -23.87
C VAL A 44 3.80 10.55 -23.30
N CYS A 45 3.26 9.31 -23.37
CA CYS A 45 3.92 8.16 -22.76
C CYS A 45 5.11 7.68 -23.61
N PRO A 46 6.37 7.90 -23.18
CA PRO A 46 7.53 7.54 -24.00
C PRO A 46 7.73 6.01 -24.12
N HIS A 47 7.03 5.23 -23.30
CA HIS A 47 7.11 3.78 -23.27
C HIS A 47 5.89 3.08 -23.87
N GLY A 48 4.89 3.84 -24.40
CA GLY A 48 3.65 3.26 -24.90
C GLY A 48 2.90 2.42 -23.87
N ALA A 49 3.06 2.76 -22.60
CA ALA A 49 2.44 2.03 -21.50
C ALA A 49 0.98 2.43 -21.27
N VAL A 50 0.57 3.59 -21.75
CA VAL A 50 -0.83 4.03 -21.70
C VAL A 50 -1.43 3.84 -23.08
N PHE A 51 -2.58 3.21 -23.15
CA PHE A 51 -3.32 2.95 -24.39
C PHE A 51 -4.82 2.99 -24.12
N HIS A 52 -5.62 3.11 -25.17
CA HIS A 52 -7.07 3.05 -25.05
C HIS A 52 -7.66 1.90 -25.85
N ASN A 53 -8.80 1.40 -25.37
CA ASN A 53 -9.66 0.44 -26.04
C ASN A 53 -11.14 0.74 -25.70
N ASP A 54 -12.05 -0.17 -26.04
CA ASP A 54 -13.49 -0.01 -25.78
C ASP A 54 -13.82 0.17 -24.29
N ALA A 55 -12.99 -0.36 -23.39
CA ALA A 55 -13.13 -0.18 -21.94
C ALA A 55 -12.57 1.17 -21.44
N GLY A 56 -11.91 1.96 -22.28
CA GLY A 56 -11.31 3.25 -21.97
C GLY A 56 -9.78 3.23 -21.96
N PHE A 57 -9.17 4.20 -21.27
CA PHE A 57 -7.71 4.26 -21.15
C PHE A 57 -7.21 3.30 -20.09
N LEU A 58 -6.21 2.50 -20.43
CA LEU A 58 -5.58 1.50 -19.57
C LEU A 58 -4.08 1.78 -19.44
N THR A 59 -3.48 1.24 -18.39
CA THR A 59 -2.02 1.28 -18.20
C THR A 59 -1.46 -0.15 -18.19
N ASP A 60 -0.56 -0.42 -19.13
CA ASP A 60 0.26 -1.64 -19.10
C ASP A 60 1.38 -1.48 -18.07
N HIS A 61 1.17 -2.08 -16.90
CA HIS A 61 2.11 -1.98 -15.78
C HIS A 61 3.44 -2.69 -16.05
N THR A 62 3.53 -3.55 -17.06
CA THR A 62 4.79 -4.20 -17.46
C THR A 62 5.70 -3.26 -18.25
N LYS A 63 5.11 -2.31 -18.99
CA LYS A 63 5.82 -1.28 -19.75
C LYS A 63 6.02 0.01 -18.97
N CYS A 64 5.17 0.25 -17.96
CA CYS A 64 5.19 1.49 -17.21
C CYS A 64 6.41 1.60 -16.28
N VAL A 65 7.30 2.52 -16.56
CA VAL A 65 8.48 2.83 -15.72
C VAL A 65 8.20 3.88 -14.66
N ARG A 66 6.95 4.32 -14.50
CA ARG A 66 6.50 5.28 -13.48
C ARG A 66 7.19 6.64 -13.55
N CYS A 67 7.55 7.10 -14.75
CA CYS A 67 8.25 8.37 -14.97
C CYS A 67 7.43 9.62 -14.61
N GLY A 68 6.11 9.53 -14.45
CA GLY A 68 5.24 10.63 -14.05
C GLY A 68 4.71 11.51 -15.17
N HIS A 69 5.27 11.50 -16.39
CA HIS A 69 4.87 12.41 -17.49
C HIS A 69 3.36 12.47 -17.74
N CYS A 70 2.68 11.32 -17.70
CA CYS A 70 1.24 11.27 -17.88
C CYS A 70 0.46 11.89 -16.71
N ILE A 71 1.03 11.88 -15.51
CA ILE A 71 0.44 12.48 -14.30
C ILE A 71 0.55 14.01 -14.41
N ASP A 72 1.77 14.51 -14.67
CA ASP A 72 2.08 15.95 -14.72
C ASP A 72 1.28 16.67 -15.81
N LEU A 73 0.98 15.99 -16.91
CA LEU A 73 0.26 16.54 -18.05
C LEU A 73 -1.24 16.25 -18.07
N CYS A 74 -1.77 15.61 -17.03
CA CYS A 74 -3.20 15.31 -16.91
C CYS A 74 -3.98 16.57 -16.52
N PRO A 75 -4.83 17.15 -17.40
CA PRO A 75 -5.50 18.42 -17.12
C PRO A 75 -6.62 18.32 -16.07
N SER A 76 -7.01 17.10 -15.72
CA SER A 76 -8.10 16.82 -14.78
C SER A 76 -7.63 16.09 -13.51
N ASP A 77 -6.31 15.97 -13.29
CA ASP A 77 -5.70 15.25 -12.17
C ASP A 77 -6.26 13.83 -11.98
N ALA A 78 -6.65 13.21 -13.09
CA ALA A 78 -7.24 11.87 -13.07
C ALA A 78 -6.21 10.77 -12.83
N LEU A 79 -4.92 11.04 -13.05
CA LEU A 79 -3.83 10.08 -12.86
C LEU A 79 -3.07 10.37 -11.59
N MET A 80 -2.68 9.29 -10.87
CA MET A 80 -1.88 9.41 -9.66
C MET A 80 -0.91 8.23 -9.53
N LEU A 81 0.23 8.47 -8.92
CA LEU A 81 1.11 7.41 -8.45
C LEU A 81 0.58 6.87 -7.12
N VAL A 82 0.39 5.56 -7.03
CA VAL A 82 -0.02 4.87 -5.81
C VAL A 82 1.08 3.92 -5.37
N GLY A 83 1.48 4.08 -4.11
CA GLY A 83 2.62 3.41 -3.52
C GLY A 83 3.92 4.17 -3.72
N TYR A 84 4.81 4.00 -2.75
CA TYR A 84 6.14 4.63 -2.72
C TYR A 84 7.11 3.63 -2.11
N ASP A 85 8.32 3.58 -2.65
CA ASP A 85 9.41 2.86 -2.00
C ASP A 85 9.87 3.66 -0.78
N LYS A 86 9.90 3.02 0.38
CA LYS A 86 10.26 3.61 1.66
C LYS A 86 11.24 2.73 2.40
N THR A 87 12.21 3.34 3.08
CA THR A 87 13.05 2.64 4.03
C THR A 87 12.34 2.49 5.38
N VAL A 88 12.84 1.58 6.23
CA VAL A 88 12.32 1.40 7.60
C VAL A 88 12.41 2.72 8.38
N GLU A 89 13.54 3.42 8.27
CA GLU A 89 13.78 4.69 8.96
C GLU A 89 12.77 5.77 8.52
N GLU A 90 12.44 5.83 7.24
CA GLU A 90 11.45 6.78 6.71
C GLU A 90 10.05 6.48 7.26
N VAL A 91 9.66 5.20 7.32
CA VAL A 91 8.37 4.79 7.90
C VAL A 91 8.31 5.12 9.37
N VAL A 92 9.33 4.74 10.14
CA VAL A 92 9.40 5.03 11.58
C VAL A 92 9.38 6.53 11.86
N LYS A 93 10.10 7.33 11.07
CA LYS A 93 10.06 8.81 11.16
C LYS A 93 8.66 9.38 10.93
N LEU A 94 7.90 8.82 10.00
CA LEU A 94 6.52 9.23 9.77
C LEU A 94 5.62 8.86 10.94
N VAL A 95 5.72 7.63 11.44
CA VAL A 95 4.95 7.13 12.59
C VAL A 95 5.27 7.93 13.86
N CYS A 96 6.53 8.29 14.09
CA CYS A 96 6.94 9.07 15.25
C CYS A 96 6.38 10.50 15.30
N LYS A 97 5.88 11.05 14.19
CA LYS A 97 5.23 12.37 14.19
C LYS A 97 3.98 12.42 15.07
N ASP A 98 3.32 11.28 15.26
CA ASP A 98 2.09 11.17 16.03
C ASP A 98 2.34 10.67 17.47
N ARG A 99 3.60 10.65 17.94
CA ARG A 99 3.99 10.09 19.26
C ARG A 99 3.20 10.71 20.42
N ASP A 100 3.07 12.03 20.45
CA ASP A 100 2.34 12.73 21.51
C ASP A 100 0.86 12.34 21.54
N PHE A 101 0.29 12.08 20.35
CA PHE A 101 -1.08 11.58 20.23
C PHE A 101 -1.20 10.17 20.79
N TYR A 102 -0.25 9.27 20.48
CA TYR A 102 -0.26 7.91 21.03
C TYR A 102 -0.15 7.90 22.55
N GLN A 103 0.72 8.72 23.13
CA GLN A 103 0.88 8.81 24.58
C GLN A 103 -0.41 9.24 25.29
N ARG A 104 -1.19 10.13 24.68
CA ARG A 104 -2.46 10.63 25.26
C ARG A 104 -3.62 9.65 25.11
N THR A 105 -3.61 8.83 24.07
CA THR A 105 -4.75 7.98 23.70
C THR A 105 -4.54 6.49 23.92
N GLY A 106 -3.33 6.08 24.33
CA GLY A 106 -2.94 4.66 24.35
C GLY A 106 -2.87 4.04 22.96
N GLY A 107 -2.65 4.86 21.93
CA GLY A 107 -2.58 4.42 20.55
C GLY A 107 -1.19 3.96 20.10
N GLY A 108 -1.01 3.81 18.79
CA GLY A 108 0.26 3.40 18.19
C GLY A 108 0.14 3.28 16.67
N VAL A 109 0.94 2.44 16.05
CA VAL A 109 0.90 2.14 14.62
C VAL A 109 0.12 0.85 14.34
N THR A 110 -0.55 0.80 13.20
CA THR A 110 -1.13 -0.42 12.63
C THR A 110 -0.57 -0.60 11.21
N PHE A 111 -0.01 -1.76 10.92
CA PHE A 111 0.37 -2.14 9.57
C PHE A 111 -0.77 -2.90 8.92
N SER A 112 -1.22 -2.43 7.77
CA SER A 112 -2.35 -2.92 6.99
C SER A 112 -2.04 -2.79 5.49
N GLY A 113 -3.04 -2.72 4.62
CA GLY A 113 -2.90 -2.44 3.19
C GLY A 113 -3.48 -3.53 2.31
N GLY A 114 -2.62 -4.24 1.54
CA GLY A 114 -2.92 -5.53 0.96
C GLY A 114 -2.84 -6.60 2.05
N GLU A 115 -1.78 -7.40 2.02
CA GLU A 115 -1.40 -8.27 3.14
C GLU A 115 0.01 -7.88 3.62
N PRO A 116 0.15 -7.29 4.81
CA PRO A 116 1.45 -6.83 5.30
C PRO A 116 2.50 -7.95 5.38
N ALA A 117 2.08 -9.18 5.65
CA ALA A 117 2.95 -10.34 5.74
C ALA A 117 3.60 -10.72 4.39
N VAL A 118 3.10 -10.22 3.25
CA VAL A 118 3.77 -10.38 1.94
C VAL A 118 5.13 -9.69 1.92
N GLN A 119 5.28 -8.60 2.68
CA GLN A 119 6.54 -7.90 2.88
C GLN A 119 7.15 -8.22 4.26
N SER A 120 7.22 -9.50 4.63
CA SER A 120 7.50 -9.98 5.99
C SER A 120 8.77 -9.40 6.60
N GLU A 121 9.90 -9.38 5.90
CA GLU A 121 11.16 -8.87 6.44
C GLU A 121 11.10 -7.36 6.69
N PHE A 122 10.51 -6.61 5.78
CA PHE A 122 10.31 -5.17 5.95
C PHE A 122 9.35 -4.88 7.10
N LEU A 123 8.25 -5.64 7.19
CA LEU A 123 7.28 -5.53 8.29
C LEU A 123 7.94 -5.77 9.65
N LEU A 124 8.72 -6.86 9.79
CA LEU A 124 9.41 -7.20 11.04
C LEU A 124 10.35 -6.07 11.47
N GLN A 125 11.18 -5.56 10.56
CA GLN A 125 12.09 -4.46 10.84
C GLN A 125 11.33 -3.18 11.25
N CYS A 126 10.22 -2.86 10.61
CA CYS A 126 9.39 -1.72 10.98
C CYS A 126 8.77 -1.90 12.39
N LEU A 127 8.29 -3.10 12.71
CA LEU A 127 7.71 -3.41 14.02
C LEU A 127 8.77 -3.29 15.13
N GLU A 128 9.95 -3.89 14.93
CA GLU A 128 11.09 -3.80 15.86
C GLU A 128 11.47 -2.34 16.13
N ALA A 129 11.70 -1.58 15.06
CA ALA A 129 12.08 -0.18 15.16
C ALA A 129 11.00 0.71 15.82
N CYS A 130 9.71 0.44 15.59
CA CYS A 130 8.61 1.13 16.28
C CYS A 130 8.59 0.79 17.77
N ARG A 131 8.81 -0.47 18.15
CA ARG A 131 8.89 -0.88 19.56
C ARG A 131 10.08 -0.27 20.30
N GLU A 132 11.24 -0.17 19.67
CA GLU A 132 12.41 0.54 20.21
C GLU A 132 12.10 2.01 20.50
N GLN A 133 11.17 2.61 19.74
CA GLN A 133 10.66 3.96 19.99
C GLN A 133 9.55 4.03 21.05
N GLY A 134 9.19 2.91 21.68
CA GLY A 134 8.11 2.83 22.68
C GLY A 134 6.71 3.01 22.09
N ILE A 135 6.53 2.71 20.80
CA ILE A 135 5.25 2.83 20.08
C ILE A 135 4.58 1.46 20.06
N GLN A 136 3.32 1.40 20.47
CA GLN A 136 2.50 0.20 20.36
C GLN A 136 2.27 -0.18 18.89
N THR A 137 2.39 -1.47 18.61
CA THR A 137 2.31 -2.04 17.26
C THR A 137 1.09 -2.92 17.10
N ALA A 138 0.50 -2.88 15.91
CA ALA A 138 -0.58 -3.76 15.51
C ALA A 138 -0.45 -4.17 14.05
N ILE A 139 -1.06 -5.29 13.71
CA ILE A 139 -1.24 -5.76 12.32
C ILE A 139 -2.71 -5.98 12.03
N GLU A 140 -3.13 -5.64 10.83
CA GLU A 140 -4.39 -6.05 10.23
C GLU A 140 -4.05 -6.98 9.05
N THR A 141 -4.51 -8.22 9.10
CA THR A 141 -4.04 -9.30 8.22
C THR A 141 -5.17 -10.26 7.84
N ASN A 142 -5.05 -10.87 6.67
CA ASN A 142 -5.92 -11.99 6.27
C ASN A 142 -5.48 -13.34 6.87
N GLY A 143 -4.35 -13.39 7.58
CA GLY A 143 -3.82 -14.57 8.25
C GLY A 143 -3.25 -15.68 7.34
N ASN A 144 -3.22 -15.45 6.03
CA ASN A 144 -2.73 -16.45 5.06
C ASN A 144 -1.21 -16.32 4.83
N TYR A 145 -0.43 -16.78 5.81
CA TYR A 145 1.03 -16.82 5.75
C TYR A 145 1.57 -18.00 6.61
N PRO A 146 2.83 -18.40 6.43
CA PRO A 146 3.42 -19.53 7.16
C PRO A 146 3.41 -19.35 8.68
N LEU A 147 3.18 -20.43 9.41
CA LEU A 147 3.13 -20.44 10.88
C LEU A 147 4.45 -19.94 11.51
N GLU A 148 5.57 -20.19 10.85
CA GLU A 148 6.89 -19.71 11.27
C GLU A 148 6.95 -18.19 11.33
N LEU A 149 6.26 -17.49 10.44
CA LEU A 149 6.17 -16.03 10.47
C LEU A 149 5.33 -15.56 11.67
N THR A 150 4.29 -16.29 12.06
CA THR A 150 3.51 -15.98 13.26
C THR A 150 4.40 -15.97 14.52
N ALA A 151 5.31 -16.95 14.65
CA ALA A 151 6.24 -17.00 15.77
C ALA A 151 7.20 -15.81 15.82
N ARG A 152 7.58 -15.26 14.66
CA ARG A 152 8.43 -14.05 14.55
C ARG A 152 7.65 -12.77 14.82
N LEU A 153 6.41 -12.67 14.37
CA LEU A 153 5.54 -11.49 14.52
C LEU A 153 5.01 -11.34 15.96
N SER A 154 4.58 -12.46 16.58
CA SER A 154 3.89 -12.47 17.87
C SER A 154 4.59 -11.64 18.97
N PRO A 155 5.91 -11.75 19.21
CA PRO A 155 6.59 -10.96 20.25
C PRO A 155 6.68 -9.46 19.93
N LEU A 156 6.42 -9.07 18.68
CA LEU A 156 6.52 -7.70 18.20
C LEU A 156 5.16 -6.97 18.14
N LEU A 157 4.06 -7.67 18.39
CA LEU A 157 2.71 -7.14 18.23
C LEU A 157 1.99 -7.02 19.59
N ASP A 158 1.39 -5.86 19.81
CA ASP A 158 0.47 -5.63 20.93
C ASP A 158 -0.98 -6.03 20.55
N TYR A 159 -1.34 -5.90 19.27
CA TYR A 159 -2.67 -6.25 18.75
C TYR A 159 -2.58 -6.92 17.39
N VAL A 160 -3.45 -7.91 17.18
CA VAL A 160 -3.64 -8.58 15.89
C VAL A 160 -5.12 -8.50 15.53
N MET A 161 -5.43 -7.92 14.38
CA MET A 161 -6.76 -7.88 13.79
C MET A 161 -6.76 -8.83 12.59
N VAL A 162 -7.56 -9.89 12.65
CA VAL A 162 -7.66 -10.89 11.58
C VAL A 162 -8.93 -10.69 10.81
N ASP A 163 -8.80 -10.46 9.51
CA ASP A 163 -9.89 -10.43 8.55
C ASP A 163 -10.25 -11.83 8.09
N VAL A 164 -11.33 -12.37 8.57
CA VAL A 164 -11.85 -13.66 8.09
C VAL A 164 -12.45 -13.48 6.70
N LYS A 165 -11.72 -13.90 5.66
CA LYS A 165 -12.15 -13.70 4.25
C LYS A 165 -13.07 -14.82 3.76
N HIS A 166 -12.99 -16.03 4.34
CA HIS A 166 -13.82 -17.20 4.03
C HIS A 166 -13.94 -18.10 5.26
N THR A 167 -14.99 -18.91 5.33
CA THR A 167 -15.26 -19.82 6.46
C THR A 167 -15.18 -21.31 6.10
N ASP A 168 -14.90 -21.64 4.83
CA ASP A 168 -14.78 -23.02 4.34
C ASP A 168 -13.31 -23.42 4.13
#